data_5bdf5fa605005426cf5781323308faa5
#
_entry.id   5bdf5fa605005426cf5781323308faa5
#
_cell.length_a   1.000
_cell.length_b   1.000
_cell.length_c   1.000
_cell.angle_alpha   90.00
_cell.angle_beta   90.00
_cell.angle_gamma   90.00
#
_symmetry.space_group_name_H-M   'P 1'
#
loop_
_entity.id
_entity.type
_entity.pdbx_description
1 polymer ?
#
loop_
_entity_poly.entity_id
_entity_poly.type
_entity_poly.pdbx_seq_one_letter_code
_entity_poly.pdbx_strand_id
1 'polypeptide(L)'
;MRCLLVIFSIFFSIQSFAEKFEDGIQKQFFDDGKPKYEVTFKNGKKNGSEIFWYENGNKKMESFFVDDHEDGLWMQWYPNGQKKIEVNFKLGKYNGLWEQWYSDGQKKKNVNFIDGKKEGKEINWKKDGTIKSEVIYKDGKIIKRL
;
A
#
# COMPACT_ATOMS: atom_id res chain seq x y z
N MET A 1 55.35 -14.64 43.17
CA MET A 1 53.91 -14.76 42.84
C MET A 1 53.58 -13.84 41.68
N ARG A 2 53.42 -14.38 40.51
CA ARG A 2 53.01 -13.61 39.32
C ARG A 2 51.54 -13.91 39.06
N CYS A 3 50.66 -12.90 39.26
CA CYS A 3 49.27 -12.97 38.88
C CYS A 3 49.13 -12.85 37.37
N LEU A 4 48.66 -13.91 36.71
CA LEU A 4 48.29 -13.90 35.29
C LEU A 4 46.86 -13.37 35.16
N LEU A 5 46.72 -12.16 34.63
CA LEU A 5 45.44 -11.58 34.23
C LEU A 5 45.04 -12.16 32.88
N VAL A 6 44.04 -13.08 32.92
CA VAL A 6 43.42 -13.59 31.68
C VAL A 6 42.34 -12.61 31.29
N ILE A 7 42.61 -11.84 30.23
CA ILE A 7 41.62 -10.94 29.57
C ILE A 7 40.75 -11.83 28.69
N PHE A 8 39.52 -12.10 29.14
CA PHE A 8 38.49 -12.69 28.30
C PHE A 8 37.93 -11.59 27.40
N SER A 9 38.41 -11.52 26.15
CA SER A 9 37.80 -10.70 25.10
C SER A 9 36.54 -11.42 24.63
N ILE A 10 35.38 -10.94 25.13
CA ILE A 10 34.07 -11.36 24.59
C ILE A 10 33.91 -10.65 23.25
N PHE A 11 34.16 -11.40 22.19
CA PHE A 11 33.74 -11.00 20.84
C PHE A 11 32.20 -11.10 20.79
N PHE A 12 31.52 -9.99 21.00
CA PHE A 12 30.11 -9.85 20.65
C PHE A 12 30.06 -9.76 19.12
N SER A 13 29.85 -10.88 18.45
CA SER A 13 29.45 -10.88 17.05
C SER A 13 28.05 -10.30 16.97
N ILE A 14 27.94 -9.06 16.52
CA ILE A 14 26.68 -8.46 16.12
C ILE A 14 26.23 -9.20 14.85
N GLN A 15 25.58 -10.34 15.03
CA GLN A 15 24.73 -10.90 13.99
C GLN A 15 23.52 -9.99 13.89
N SER A 16 23.45 -9.24 12.81
CA SER A 16 22.21 -8.58 12.41
C SER A 16 21.19 -9.70 12.15
N PHE A 17 20.37 -10.00 13.15
CA PHE A 17 19.15 -10.75 12.96
C PHE A 17 18.23 -9.85 12.10
N ALA A 18 18.28 -9.99 10.78
CA ALA A 18 17.14 -9.64 9.98
C ALA A 18 16.01 -10.54 10.48
N GLU A 19 15.03 -9.97 11.19
CA GLU A 19 13.83 -10.71 11.60
C GLU A 19 13.22 -11.29 10.32
N LYS A 20 13.45 -12.57 10.10
CA LYS A 20 12.85 -13.30 9.00
C LYS A 20 11.42 -13.60 9.43
N PHE A 21 10.48 -12.89 8.84
CA PHE A 21 9.07 -13.17 9.08
C PHE A 21 8.76 -14.62 8.72
N GLU A 22 8.06 -15.33 9.62
CA GLU A 22 7.61 -16.68 9.37
C GLU A 22 6.57 -16.70 8.25
N ASP A 23 6.61 -17.75 7.42
CA ASP A 23 5.64 -17.94 6.35
C ASP A 23 4.23 -18.15 6.91
N GLY A 24 3.25 -17.65 6.20
CA GLY A 24 1.86 -17.71 6.57
C GLY A 24 1.23 -16.34 6.80
N ILE A 25 0.06 -16.34 7.44
CA ILE A 25 -0.69 -15.12 7.72
C ILE A 25 -0.33 -14.60 9.10
N GLN A 26 0.18 -13.38 9.16
CA GLN A 26 0.41 -12.66 10.40
C GLN A 26 -0.73 -11.68 10.66
N LYS A 27 -1.19 -11.60 11.90
CA LYS A 27 -2.34 -10.79 12.31
C LYS A 27 -2.02 -9.94 13.53
N GLN A 28 -2.61 -8.75 13.54
CA GLN A 28 -2.67 -7.89 14.72
C GLN A 28 -4.14 -7.52 14.99
N PHE A 29 -4.47 -7.29 16.24
CA PHE A 29 -5.81 -6.99 16.69
C PHE A 29 -5.83 -5.66 17.45
N PHE A 30 -6.97 -5.01 17.47
CA PHE A 30 -7.28 -3.93 18.38
C PHE A 30 -7.50 -4.47 19.80
N ASP A 31 -7.52 -3.59 20.80
CA ASP A 31 -7.71 -3.97 22.20
C ASP A 31 -9.08 -4.65 22.45
N ASP A 32 -10.08 -4.38 21.60
CA ASP A 32 -11.40 -5.02 21.63
C ASP A 32 -11.46 -6.38 20.92
N GLY A 33 -10.32 -6.89 20.42
CA GLY A 33 -10.19 -8.19 19.76
C GLY A 33 -10.54 -8.19 18.27
N LYS A 34 -10.98 -7.07 17.69
CA LYS A 34 -11.21 -6.97 16.24
C LYS A 34 -9.92 -6.95 15.45
N PRO A 35 -9.91 -7.47 14.21
CA PRO A 35 -8.73 -7.42 13.35
C PRO A 35 -8.33 -5.96 13.07
N LYS A 36 -7.02 -5.69 13.16
CA LYS A 36 -6.39 -4.39 12.87
C LYS A 36 -5.54 -4.46 11.61
N TYR A 37 -4.83 -5.55 11.47
CA TYR A 37 -3.87 -5.77 10.38
C TYR A 37 -3.72 -7.26 10.10
N GLU A 38 -3.61 -7.61 8.82
CA GLU A 38 -3.30 -8.95 8.35
C GLU A 38 -2.37 -8.87 7.13
N VAL A 39 -1.35 -9.73 7.09
CA VAL A 39 -0.41 -9.81 5.97
C VAL A 39 0.03 -11.24 5.76
N THR A 40 0.20 -11.62 4.49
CA THR A 40 0.68 -12.96 4.11
C THR A 40 2.15 -12.91 3.71
N PHE A 41 2.95 -13.79 4.32
CA PHE A 41 4.35 -14.00 3.99
C PHE A 41 4.58 -15.36 3.36
N LYS A 42 5.54 -15.41 2.42
CA LYS A 42 6.09 -16.64 1.84
C LYS A 42 7.58 -16.44 1.58
N ASN A 43 8.41 -17.40 2.05
CA ASN A 43 9.86 -17.31 1.99
C ASN A 43 10.42 -16.03 2.65
N GLY A 44 9.78 -15.55 3.74
CA GLY A 44 10.15 -14.33 4.45
C GLY A 44 9.85 -13.02 3.72
N LYS A 45 9.07 -13.05 2.62
CA LYS A 45 8.65 -11.89 1.84
C LYS A 45 7.14 -11.76 1.87
N LYS A 46 6.63 -10.53 1.75
CA LYS A 46 5.19 -10.32 1.50
C LYS A 46 4.80 -10.98 0.18
N ASN A 47 3.83 -11.89 0.24
CA ASN A 47 3.37 -12.64 -0.91
C ASN A 47 1.91 -13.05 -0.68
N GLY A 48 0.97 -12.33 -1.28
CA GLY A 48 -0.45 -12.42 -1.04
C GLY A 48 -1.05 -11.11 -0.55
N SER A 49 -2.15 -11.18 0.20
CA SER A 49 -2.86 -9.98 0.67
C SER A 49 -2.20 -9.31 1.86
N GLU A 50 -2.33 -7.98 1.92
CA GLU A 50 -2.12 -7.15 3.09
C GLU A 50 -3.38 -6.34 3.33
N ILE A 51 -3.96 -6.42 4.53
CA ILE A 51 -5.25 -5.80 4.85
C ILE A 51 -5.14 -5.02 6.15
N PHE A 52 -5.67 -3.81 6.16
CA PHE A 52 -5.84 -2.98 7.35
C PHE A 52 -7.33 -2.72 7.59
N TRP A 53 -7.72 -2.61 8.85
CA TRP A 53 -9.06 -2.26 9.28
C TRP A 53 -9.06 -1.00 10.13
N TYR A 54 -10.19 -0.34 10.15
CA TYR A 54 -10.54 0.67 11.15
C TYR A 54 -11.07 -0.02 12.42
N GLU A 55 -11.04 0.67 13.55
CA GLU A 55 -11.61 0.19 14.82
C GLU A 55 -13.10 -0.16 14.74
N ASN A 56 -13.85 0.52 13.84
CA ASN A 56 -15.25 0.21 13.59
C ASN A 56 -15.49 -1.08 12.80
N GLY A 57 -14.43 -1.82 12.42
CA GLY A 57 -14.47 -3.09 11.69
C GLY A 57 -14.52 -2.96 10.17
N ASN A 58 -14.68 -1.78 9.60
CA ASN A 58 -14.63 -1.60 8.16
C ASN A 58 -13.19 -1.72 7.64
N LYS A 59 -13.01 -2.27 6.44
CA LYS A 59 -11.70 -2.27 5.78
C LYS A 59 -11.21 -0.83 5.59
N LYS A 60 -9.92 -0.60 5.85
CA LYS A 60 -9.22 0.67 5.65
C LYS A 60 -8.39 0.66 4.37
N MET A 61 -7.68 -0.44 4.14
CA MET A 61 -6.82 -0.64 2.97
C MET A 61 -6.68 -2.14 2.68
N GLU A 62 -6.55 -2.48 1.41
CA GLU A 62 -6.21 -3.82 0.94
C GLU A 62 -5.25 -3.69 -0.24
N SER A 63 -4.20 -4.49 -0.23
CA SER A 63 -3.20 -4.56 -1.29
C SER A 63 -2.75 -6.00 -1.51
N PHE A 64 -2.16 -6.28 -2.66
CA PHE A 64 -1.60 -7.58 -3.00
C PHE A 64 -0.12 -7.45 -3.34
N PHE A 65 0.66 -8.41 -2.87
CA PHE A 65 2.11 -8.46 -3.04
C PHE A 65 2.55 -9.75 -3.71
N VAL A 66 3.59 -9.63 -4.52
CA VAL A 66 4.40 -10.74 -5.04
C VAL A 66 5.86 -10.41 -4.75
N ASP A 67 6.50 -11.22 -3.91
CA ASP A 67 7.90 -11.05 -3.52
C ASP A 67 8.27 -9.61 -3.08
N ASP A 68 7.50 -9.05 -2.12
CA ASP A 68 7.61 -7.69 -1.57
C ASP A 68 7.23 -6.54 -2.52
N HIS A 69 6.81 -6.84 -3.75
CA HIS A 69 6.35 -5.83 -4.70
C HIS A 69 4.83 -5.82 -4.76
N GLU A 70 4.23 -4.64 -4.70
CA GLU A 70 2.80 -4.50 -4.96
C GLU A 70 2.49 -4.98 -6.39
N ASP A 71 1.58 -5.95 -6.51
CA ASP A 71 1.17 -6.53 -7.79
C ASP A 71 -0.31 -6.92 -7.71
N GLY A 72 -1.18 -6.21 -8.43
CA GLY A 72 -2.60 -6.37 -8.40
C GLY A 72 -3.36 -5.15 -7.88
N LEU A 73 -4.58 -5.39 -7.44
CA LEU A 73 -5.50 -4.32 -7.01
C LEU A 73 -5.10 -3.79 -5.63
N TRP A 74 -5.00 -2.46 -5.53
CA TRP A 74 -4.85 -1.72 -4.29
C TRP A 74 -6.10 -0.88 -4.05
N MET A 75 -6.69 -0.99 -2.87
CA MET A 75 -7.91 -0.29 -2.50
C MET A 75 -7.78 0.39 -1.14
N GLN A 76 -8.39 1.56 -1.00
CA GLN A 76 -8.56 2.26 0.26
C GLN A 76 -10.01 2.68 0.43
N TRP A 77 -10.51 2.62 1.66
CA TRP A 77 -11.86 3.02 2.03
C TRP A 77 -11.85 4.13 3.07
N TYR A 78 -12.93 4.85 3.14
CA TYR A 78 -13.25 5.74 4.25
C TYR A 78 -13.77 4.96 5.45
N PRO A 79 -13.75 5.54 6.68
CA PRO A 79 -14.32 4.87 7.86
C PRO A 79 -15.80 4.49 7.72
N ASN A 80 -16.56 5.18 6.87
CA ASN A 80 -17.96 4.86 6.57
C ASN A 80 -18.14 3.69 5.57
N GLY A 81 -17.06 3.03 5.13
CA GLY A 81 -17.08 1.91 4.21
C GLY A 81 -17.12 2.26 2.73
N GLN A 82 -17.27 3.54 2.37
CA GLN A 82 -17.24 3.98 0.98
C GLN A 82 -15.81 3.90 0.42
N LYS A 83 -15.67 3.52 -0.86
CA LYS A 83 -14.38 3.53 -1.55
C LYS A 83 -13.78 4.94 -1.51
N LYS A 84 -12.46 5.02 -1.30
CA LYS A 84 -11.69 6.26 -1.31
C LYS A 84 -10.73 6.32 -2.48
N ILE A 85 -9.97 5.25 -2.72
CA ILE A 85 -9.03 5.11 -3.83
C ILE A 85 -9.06 3.65 -4.31
N GLU A 86 -8.92 3.48 -5.62
CA GLU A 86 -8.70 2.19 -6.27
C GLU A 86 -7.65 2.36 -7.36
N VAL A 87 -6.69 1.46 -7.43
CA VAL A 87 -5.65 1.46 -8.45
C VAL A 87 -5.06 0.06 -8.61
N ASN A 88 -4.59 -0.27 -9.81
CA ASN A 88 -3.80 -1.47 -10.04
C ASN A 88 -2.30 -1.16 -9.99
N PHE A 89 -1.56 -2.07 -9.38
CA PHE A 89 -0.11 -2.13 -9.42
C PHE A 89 0.37 -3.28 -10.29
N LYS A 90 1.52 -3.11 -10.90
CA LYS A 90 2.30 -4.15 -11.54
C LYS A 90 3.76 -3.94 -11.21
N LEU A 91 4.36 -4.90 -10.50
CA LEU A 91 5.76 -4.84 -10.04
C LEU A 91 6.08 -3.51 -9.33
N GLY A 92 5.24 -3.08 -8.39
CA GLY A 92 5.41 -1.86 -7.58
C GLY A 92 5.13 -0.55 -8.33
N LYS A 93 4.59 -0.59 -9.56
CA LYS A 93 4.25 0.61 -10.33
C LYS A 93 2.75 0.67 -10.60
N TYR A 94 2.19 1.88 -10.58
CA TYR A 94 0.81 2.09 -11.05
C TYR A 94 0.66 1.61 -12.50
N ASN A 95 -0.32 0.76 -12.77
CA ASN A 95 -0.60 0.23 -14.09
C ASN A 95 -2.09 0.00 -14.29
N GLY A 96 -2.75 0.82 -15.09
CA GLY A 96 -4.19 0.83 -15.28
C GLY A 96 -4.87 2.04 -14.68
N LEU A 97 -6.19 1.95 -14.52
CA LEU A 97 -7.01 3.05 -14.04
C LEU A 97 -6.76 3.30 -12.54
N TRP A 98 -6.50 4.56 -12.20
CA TRP A 98 -6.49 5.08 -10.84
C TRP A 98 -7.74 5.92 -10.63
N GLU A 99 -8.53 5.62 -9.62
CA GLU A 99 -9.78 6.32 -9.29
C GLU A 99 -9.78 6.78 -7.83
N GLN A 100 -10.41 7.92 -7.59
CA GLN A 100 -10.66 8.48 -6.25
C GLN A 100 -12.10 8.95 -6.14
N TRP A 101 -12.66 8.77 -4.96
CA TRP A 101 -14.01 9.19 -4.60
C TRP A 101 -14.00 10.12 -3.39
N TYR A 102 -15.02 10.91 -3.25
CA TYR A 102 -15.37 11.60 -2.04
C TYR A 102 -16.00 10.63 -1.02
N SER A 103 -16.11 11.04 0.25
CA SER A 103 -16.68 10.21 1.32
C SER A 103 -18.18 9.95 1.20
N ASP A 104 -18.86 10.61 0.28
CA ASP A 104 -20.27 10.38 -0.09
C ASP A 104 -20.41 9.42 -1.29
N GLY A 105 -19.30 8.88 -1.82
CA GLY A 105 -19.25 7.93 -2.93
C GLY A 105 -19.21 8.56 -4.31
N GLN A 106 -19.28 9.89 -4.45
CA GLN A 106 -19.16 10.54 -5.75
C GLN A 106 -17.72 10.53 -6.26
N LYS A 107 -17.55 10.43 -7.59
CA LYS A 107 -16.22 10.47 -8.20
C LYS A 107 -15.54 11.81 -7.93
N LYS A 108 -14.25 11.78 -7.58
CA LYS A 108 -13.41 12.93 -7.34
C LYS A 108 -12.35 13.10 -8.40
N LYS A 109 -11.75 11.98 -8.82
CA LYS A 109 -10.68 11.99 -9.82
C LYS A 109 -10.55 10.63 -10.49
N ASN A 110 -10.17 10.62 -11.77
CA ASN A 110 -9.61 9.44 -12.43
C ASN A 110 -8.45 9.81 -13.34
N VAL A 111 -7.58 8.84 -13.57
CA VAL A 111 -6.48 8.92 -14.53
C VAL A 111 -5.95 7.52 -14.82
N ASN A 112 -5.53 7.26 -16.05
CA ASN A 112 -4.87 6.00 -16.37
C ASN A 112 -3.35 6.10 -16.21
N PHE A 113 -2.73 4.99 -15.81
CA PHE A 113 -1.27 4.85 -15.69
C PHE A 113 -0.77 3.68 -16.54
N ILE A 114 0.40 3.86 -17.14
CA ILE A 114 1.18 2.80 -17.79
C ILE A 114 2.61 2.89 -17.22
N ASP A 115 3.07 1.81 -16.59
CA ASP A 115 4.39 1.73 -15.95
C ASP A 115 4.72 2.93 -15.03
N GLY A 116 3.74 3.35 -14.21
CA GLY A 116 3.87 4.46 -13.27
C GLY A 116 3.73 5.87 -13.89
N LYS A 117 3.54 5.97 -15.20
CA LYS A 117 3.37 7.26 -15.89
C LYS A 117 1.91 7.49 -16.22
N LYS A 118 1.42 8.73 -16.03
CA LYS A 118 0.07 9.11 -16.47
C LYS A 118 -0.05 9.03 -17.99
N GLU A 119 -1.14 8.44 -18.46
CA GLU A 119 -1.45 8.28 -19.88
C GLU A 119 -2.93 8.57 -20.13
N GLY A 120 -3.23 9.36 -21.17
CA GLY A 120 -4.59 9.74 -21.54
C GLY A 120 -5.19 10.83 -20.65
N LYS A 121 -6.51 10.81 -20.53
CA LYS A 121 -7.28 11.88 -19.85
C LYS A 121 -7.30 11.68 -18.35
N GLU A 122 -6.91 12.71 -17.60
CA GLU A 122 -7.20 12.89 -16.17
C GLU A 122 -8.43 13.79 -16.05
N ILE A 123 -9.42 13.37 -15.29
CA ILE A 123 -10.60 14.16 -14.98
C ILE A 123 -10.67 14.37 -13.47
N ASN A 124 -10.89 15.61 -13.06
CA ASN A 124 -11.19 15.97 -11.68
C ASN A 124 -12.62 16.51 -11.61
N TRP A 125 -13.39 16.07 -10.63
CA TRP A 125 -14.75 16.52 -10.35
C TRP A 125 -14.81 17.31 -9.06
N LYS A 126 -15.74 18.23 -8.99
CA LYS A 126 -16.16 18.85 -7.75
C LYS A 126 -17.13 17.93 -7.01
N LYS A 127 -17.42 18.23 -5.76
CA LYS A 127 -18.33 17.47 -4.92
C LYS A 127 -19.79 17.50 -5.38
N ASP A 128 -20.17 18.49 -6.20
CA ASP A 128 -21.49 18.59 -6.83
C ASP A 128 -21.60 17.74 -8.13
N GLY A 129 -20.55 16.97 -8.47
CA GLY A 129 -20.48 16.11 -9.66
C GLY A 129 -20.09 16.84 -10.93
N THR A 130 -19.94 18.16 -10.92
CA THR A 130 -19.47 18.91 -12.10
C THR A 130 -17.97 18.75 -12.32
N ILE A 131 -17.54 18.80 -13.57
CA ILE A 131 -16.11 18.71 -13.91
C ILE A 131 -15.40 19.98 -13.42
N LYS A 132 -14.32 19.79 -12.67
CA LYS A 132 -13.42 20.84 -12.20
C LYS A 132 -12.31 21.11 -13.19
N SER A 133 -11.72 20.06 -13.77
CA SER A 133 -10.64 20.17 -14.76
C SER A 133 -10.45 18.87 -15.53
N GLU A 134 -9.99 18.99 -16.75
CA GLU A 134 -9.53 17.89 -17.58
C GLU A 134 -8.14 18.17 -18.13
N VAL A 135 -7.25 17.19 -18.08
CA VAL A 135 -5.87 17.29 -18.54
C VAL A 135 -5.53 16.02 -19.32
N ILE A 136 -4.88 16.16 -20.46
CA ILE A 136 -4.41 15.03 -21.26
C ILE A 136 -2.91 14.84 -21.04
N TYR A 137 -2.52 13.61 -20.73
CA TYR A 137 -1.15 13.18 -20.52
C TYR A 137 -0.68 12.22 -21.60
N LYS A 138 0.60 12.27 -21.92
CA LYS A 138 1.34 11.31 -22.72
C LYS A 138 2.68 11.06 -22.05
N ASP A 139 3.01 9.80 -21.75
CA ASP A 139 4.25 9.41 -21.06
C ASP A 139 4.53 10.24 -19.78
N GLY A 140 3.49 10.54 -19.00
CA GLY A 140 3.56 11.35 -17.77
C GLY A 140 3.64 12.86 -17.97
N LYS A 141 3.73 13.35 -19.20
CA LYS A 141 3.80 14.78 -19.52
C LYS A 141 2.43 15.33 -19.93
N ILE A 142 2.12 16.55 -19.50
CA ILE A 142 0.90 17.24 -19.93
C ILE A 142 1.05 17.64 -21.40
N ILE A 143 0.09 17.22 -22.24
CA ILE A 143 0.02 17.63 -23.65
C ILE A 143 -1.13 18.60 -23.91
N LYS A 144 -2.19 18.60 -23.09
CA LYS A 144 -3.33 19.52 -23.23
C LYS A 144 -4.06 19.72 -21.89
N ARG A 145 -4.56 20.94 -21.68
CA ARG A 145 -5.58 21.27 -20.66
C ARG A 145 -6.88 21.64 -21.37
N LEU A 146 -8.00 21.11 -20.92
CA LEU A 146 -9.33 21.30 -21.53
C LEU A 146 -10.20 22.14 -20.61
#